data_fffca88d28d162e34c256eda99b3c691
#
_entry.id   fffca88d28d162e34c256eda99b3c691
#
_cell.length_a   1.000
_cell.length_b   1.000
_cell.length_c   1.000
_cell.angle_alpha   90.00
_cell.angle_beta   90.00
_cell.angle_gamma   90.00
#
_symmetry.space_group_name_H-M   'P 1'
#
loop_
_entity.id
_entity.type
_entity.pdbx_description
1 polymer ?
#
loop_
_entity_poly.entity_id
_entity_poly.type
_entity_poly.pdbx_seq_one_letter_code
_entity_poly.pdbx_strand_id
1 'polypeptide(L)'
;LADSNTTVINLDTAVAYPGLIDAHVHIAGIGSALRSVDLRNAESFTELIERVSLRASALRPGTIILGTGWHQSKWTQPPEGHLDGFPTHYALSQAVPNHPVLLEHANGHSVLLNQAAMVSLGITGESIAPEGGIIVHLNGAPTGLLHETAIELTAPLQQYDLKTATSLVDAAQWHL
;
A
#
# COMPACT_ATOMS: atom_id res chain seq x y z
N LEU A 1 -28.17 43.15 -8.80
CA LEU A 1 -29.61 43.13 -8.80
C LEU A 1 -30.10 42.34 -7.58
N ALA A 2 -29.69 42.82 -6.40
CA ALA A 2 -30.12 42.28 -5.13
C ALA A 2 -31.51 42.83 -4.78
N ASP A 3 -32.37 42.01 -4.20
CA ASP A 3 -33.68 42.38 -3.69
C ASP A 3 -33.82 42.00 -2.20
N SER A 4 -35.00 42.17 -1.62
CA SER A 4 -35.27 41.89 -0.21
C SER A 4 -35.09 40.42 0.18
N ASN A 5 -35.00 39.49 -0.78
CA ASN A 5 -34.82 38.06 -0.58
C ASN A 5 -33.36 37.61 -0.79
N THR A 6 -32.51 38.55 -1.22
CA THR A 6 -31.12 38.26 -1.53
C THR A 6 -30.29 38.25 -0.24
N THR A 7 -29.63 37.12 0.07
CA THR A 7 -28.67 37.04 1.15
C THR A 7 -27.32 37.58 0.67
N VAL A 8 -26.85 38.60 1.36
CA VAL A 8 -25.52 39.19 1.07
C VAL A 8 -24.53 38.63 2.10
N ILE A 9 -23.47 38.01 1.61
CA ILE A 9 -22.36 37.51 2.43
C ILE A 9 -21.17 38.43 2.20
N ASN A 10 -20.74 39.14 3.24
CA ASN A 10 -19.52 39.94 3.19
C ASN A 10 -18.31 39.01 3.39
N LEU A 11 -17.42 38.99 2.43
CA LEU A 11 -16.21 38.17 2.46
C LEU A 11 -14.98 38.92 3.00
N ASP A 12 -15.11 40.24 3.27
CA ASP A 12 -14.00 41.14 3.65
C ASP A 12 -12.82 41.00 2.67
N THR A 13 -11.71 40.40 3.12
CA THR A 13 -10.52 40.14 2.29
C THR A 13 -10.51 38.77 1.62
N ALA A 14 -11.50 37.92 1.90
CA ALA A 14 -11.57 36.58 1.30
C ALA A 14 -12.17 36.64 -0.13
N VAL A 15 -11.85 35.65 -0.93
CA VAL A 15 -12.33 35.50 -2.31
C VAL A 15 -13.09 34.17 -2.42
N ALA A 16 -14.26 34.21 -3.04
CA ALA A 16 -15.01 33.00 -3.35
C ALA A 16 -14.62 32.46 -4.73
N TYR A 17 -14.31 31.20 -4.78
CA TYR A 17 -14.10 30.45 -6.03
C TYR A 17 -15.16 29.35 -6.15
N PRO A 18 -15.52 28.95 -7.39
CA PRO A 18 -16.26 27.71 -7.59
C PRO A 18 -15.49 26.53 -6.99
N GLY A 19 -16.21 25.53 -6.46
CA GLY A 19 -15.58 24.30 -5.98
C GLY A 19 -14.74 23.65 -7.07
N LEU A 20 -13.60 23.11 -6.71
CA LEU A 20 -12.75 22.36 -7.63
C LEU A 20 -13.45 21.05 -8.01
N ILE A 21 -13.37 20.69 -9.28
CA ILE A 21 -13.92 19.45 -9.84
C ILE A 21 -12.77 18.64 -10.41
N ASP A 22 -12.50 17.46 -9.84
CA ASP A 22 -11.60 16.48 -10.44
C ASP A 22 -12.45 15.45 -11.22
N ALA A 23 -12.24 15.37 -12.52
CA ALA A 23 -13.00 14.48 -13.40
C ALA A 23 -12.49 13.03 -13.36
N HIS A 24 -11.33 12.76 -12.72
CA HIS A 24 -10.74 11.43 -12.62
C HIS A 24 -9.94 11.27 -11.33
N VAL A 25 -10.58 10.85 -10.26
CA VAL A 25 -9.93 10.64 -8.95
C VAL A 25 -10.24 9.25 -8.38
N HIS A 26 -9.22 8.63 -7.80
CA HIS A 26 -9.36 7.39 -7.05
C HIS A 26 -9.42 7.68 -5.55
N ILE A 27 -10.52 8.26 -5.07
CA ILE A 27 -10.65 8.76 -3.70
C ILE A 27 -10.43 7.67 -2.63
N ALA A 28 -10.91 6.45 -2.87
CA ALA A 28 -10.65 5.32 -1.98
C ALA A 28 -9.16 4.95 -1.96
N GLY A 29 -8.47 5.09 -3.09
CA GLY A 29 -7.02 4.90 -3.20
C GLY A 29 -6.24 5.93 -2.38
N ILE A 30 -6.65 7.20 -2.39
CA ILE A 30 -6.06 8.24 -1.53
C ILE A 30 -6.23 7.89 -0.06
N GLY A 31 -7.45 7.53 0.36
CA GLY A 31 -7.73 7.13 1.73
C GLY A 31 -6.93 5.90 2.17
N SER A 32 -6.76 4.91 1.29
CA SER A 32 -5.92 3.73 1.52
C SER A 32 -4.44 4.12 1.67
N ALA A 33 -3.93 4.98 0.80
CA ALA A 33 -2.54 5.45 0.86
C ALA A 33 -2.23 6.18 2.18
N LEU A 34 -3.17 6.97 2.71
CA LEU A 34 -3.02 7.67 4.00
C LEU A 34 -2.93 6.70 5.19
N ARG A 35 -3.40 5.47 5.06
CA ARG A 35 -3.32 4.43 6.11
C ARG A 35 -2.16 3.46 5.90
N SER A 36 -1.60 3.43 4.71
CA SER A 36 -0.46 2.61 4.35
C SER A 36 0.84 3.27 4.76
N VAL A 37 1.91 2.47 4.87
CA VAL A 37 3.27 2.98 4.98
C VAL A 37 3.67 3.58 3.63
N ASP A 38 4.01 4.87 3.61
CA ASP A 38 4.51 5.52 2.40
C ASP A 38 5.95 5.10 2.12
N LEU A 39 6.14 4.39 1.00
CA LEU A 39 7.43 3.84 0.58
C LEU A 39 7.96 4.52 -0.70
N ARG A 40 7.26 5.55 -1.20
CA ARG A 40 7.60 6.23 -2.46
C ARG A 40 9.00 6.81 -2.50
N ASN A 41 9.50 7.27 -1.34
CA ASN A 41 10.81 7.91 -1.22
C ASN A 41 11.80 7.07 -0.41
N ALA A 42 11.61 5.74 -0.33
CA ALA A 42 12.60 4.86 0.27
C ALA A 42 13.79 4.70 -0.70
N GLU A 43 14.98 5.09 -0.27
CA GLU A 43 16.23 5.07 -1.07
C GLU A 43 17.00 3.76 -0.95
N SER A 44 16.50 2.84 -0.11
CA SER A 44 17.04 1.49 0.03
C SER A 44 16.00 0.51 0.55
N PHE A 45 16.26 -0.79 0.38
CA PHE A 45 15.42 -1.83 0.97
C PHE A 45 15.51 -1.84 2.50
N THR A 46 16.66 -1.48 3.06
CA THR A 46 16.84 -1.31 4.51
C THR A 46 15.94 -0.22 5.06
N GLU A 47 15.92 0.95 4.43
CA GLU A 47 15.04 2.04 4.83
C GLU A 47 13.55 1.66 4.72
N LEU A 48 13.18 0.94 3.65
CA LEU A 48 11.83 0.40 3.50
C LEU A 48 11.47 -0.47 4.72
N ILE A 49 12.34 -1.40 5.11
CA ILE A 49 12.13 -2.28 6.27
C ILE A 49 12.03 -1.46 7.57
N GLU A 50 12.85 -0.43 7.76
CA GLU A 50 12.81 0.45 8.92
C GLU A 50 11.45 1.16 9.04
N ARG A 51 10.92 1.70 7.95
CA ARG A 51 9.60 2.35 7.92
C ARG A 51 8.48 1.37 8.28
N VAL A 52 8.52 0.16 7.75
CA VAL A 52 7.54 -0.90 8.07
C VAL A 52 7.67 -1.34 9.54
N SER A 53 8.89 -1.49 10.05
CA SER A 53 9.17 -1.86 11.44
C SER A 53 8.68 -0.79 12.43
N LEU A 54 8.87 0.48 12.09
CA LEU A 54 8.34 1.60 12.88
C LEU A 54 6.80 1.53 12.95
N ARG A 55 6.15 1.24 11.84
CA ARG A 55 4.70 1.04 11.82
C ARG A 55 4.28 -0.16 12.67
N ALA A 56 4.98 -1.27 12.57
CA ALA A 56 4.72 -2.49 13.34
C ALA A 56 4.78 -2.24 14.85
N SER A 57 5.76 -1.45 15.32
CA SER A 57 5.93 -1.15 16.75
C SER A 57 4.75 -0.38 17.37
N ALA A 58 3.96 0.31 16.55
CA ALA A 58 2.77 1.07 16.98
C ALA A 58 1.47 0.25 16.92
N LEU A 59 1.52 -1.00 16.47
CA LEU A 59 0.35 -1.83 16.24
C LEU A 59 0.34 -3.08 17.14
N ARG A 60 -0.84 -3.65 17.34
CA ARG A 60 -0.96 -4.95 18.04
C ARG A 60 -0.47 -6.07 17.12
N PRO A 61 0.26 -7.06 17.65
CA PRO A 61 0.65 -8.24 16.88
C PRO A 61 -0.55 -8.84 16.11
N GLY A 62 -0.31 -9.31 14.90
CA GLY A 62 -1.35 -9.83 14.00
C GLY A 62 -2.07 -8.76 13.15
N THR A 63 -1.90 -7.46 13.47
CA THR A 63 -2.47 -6.40 12.62
C THR A 63 -1.77 -6.39 11.26
N ILE A 64 -2.54 -6.35 10.18
CA ILE A 64 -2.03 -6.27 8.81
C ILE A 64 -1.37 -4.92 8.58
N ILE A 65 -0.20 -4.90 7.96
CA ILE A 65 0.51 -3.70 7.55
C ILE A 65 0.51 -3.63 6.02
N LEU A 66 -0.06 -2.56 5.50
CA LEU A 66 -0.01 -2.23 4.09
C LEU A 66 1.04 -1.14 3.85
N GLY A 67 1.78 -1.25 2.76
CA GLY A 67 2.70 -0.23 2.30
C GLY A 67 2.60 -0.07 0.79
N THR A 68 2.91 1.12 0.26
CA THR A 68 2.72 1.40 -1.15
C THR A 68 3.82 2.29 -1.72
N GLY A 69 4.10 2.08 -3.02
CA GLY A 69 4.88 3.00 -3.82
C GLY A 69 6.39 2.74 -3.83
N TRP A 70 6.87 1.62 -3.28
CA TRP A 70 8.30 1.28 -3.41
C TRP A 70 8.69 0.94 -4.84
N HIS A 71 9.95 1.21 -5.19
CA HIS A 71 10.52 0.88 -6.49
C HIS A 71 12.03 0.72 -6.39
N GLN A 72 12.54 -0.45 -6.74
CA GLN A 72 13.96 -0.80 -6.61
C GLN A 72 14.90 0.07 -7.44
N SER A 73 14.42 0.71 -8.52
CA SER A 73 15.26 1.62 -9.30
C SER A 73 15.65 2.90 -8.56
N LYS A 74 15.01 3.20 -7.43
CA LYS A 74 15.36 4.33 -6.56
C LYS A 74 16.47 3.97 -5.56
N TRP A 75 16.81 2.69 -5.46
CA TRP A 75 17.79 2.22 -4.49
C TRP A 75 19.20 2.36 -5.05
N THR A 76 20.11 2.80 -4.21
CA THR A 76 21.52 2.95 -4.57
C THR A 76 22.21 1.64 -4.86
N GLN A 77 21.72 0.54 -4.26
CA GLN A 77 22.20 -0.83 -4.46
C GLN A 77 21.02 -1.80 -4.37
N PRO A 78 21.04 -2.90 -5.16
CA PRO A 78 20.07 -3.95 -4.99
C PRO A 78 20.20 -4.59 -3.59
N PRO A 79 19.08 -5.09 -3.01
CA PRO A 79 19.12 -5.74 -1.71
C PRO A 79 19.86 -7.07 -1.77
N GLU A 80 20.44 -7.50 -0.65
CA GLU A 80 21.08 -8.81 -0.56
C GLU A 80 20.07 -9.93 -0.91
N GLY A 81 20.51 -10.90 -1.72
CA GLY A 81 19.67 -12.01 -2.17
C GLY A 81 18.53 -11.63 -3.11
N HIS A 82 18.66 -10.49 -3.81
CA HIS A 82 17.68 -10.06 -4.80
C HIS A 82 17.54 -11.03 -5.99
N LEU A 83 16.37 -10.99 -6.65
CA LEU A 83 16.12 -11.66 -7.92
C LEU A 83 15.80 -10.58 -8.96
N ASP A 84 16.66 -10.43 -9.96
CA ASP A 84 16.55 -9.39 -10.99
C ASP A 84 16.32 -7.97 -10.43
N GLY A 85 16.97 -7.67 -9.29
CA GLY A 85 16.85 -6.39 -8.58
C GLY A 85 15.68 -6.30 -7.61
N PHE A 86 14.74 -7.24 -7.62
CA PHE A 86 13.62 -7.30 -6.68
C PHE A 86 14.04 -7.93 -5.36
N PRO A 87 13.57 -7.42 -4.21
CA PRO A 87 13.84 -8.00 -2.90
C PRO A 87 13.11 -9.33 -2.73
N THR A 88 13.65 -10.16 -1.84
CA THR A 88 12.95 -11.31 -1.29
C THR A 88 12.39 -11.00 0.10
N HIS A 89 11.47 -11.82 0.57
CA HIS A 89 10.79 -11.59 1.87
C HIS A 89 11.69 -11.72 3.10
N TYR A 90 12.86 -12.36 3.00
CA TYR A 90 13.61 -12.85 4.18
C TYR A 90 13.95 -11.75 5.19
N ALA A 91 14.58 -10.66 4.75
CA ALA A 91 14.95 -9.56 5.65
C ALA A 91 13.70 -8.86 6.25
N LEU A 92 12.66 -8.65 5.44
CA LEU A 92 11.40 -8.11 5.91
C LEU A 92 10.71 -9.03 6.92
N SER A 93 10.73 -10.34 6.68
CA SER A 93 10.14 -11.34 7.59
C SER A 93 10.89 -11.44 8.91
N GLN A 94 12.20 -11.28 8.89
CA GLN A 94 13.02 -11.25 10.09
C GLN A 94 12.75 -10.00 10.94
N ALA A 95 12.60 -8.85 10.30
CA ALA A 95 12.37 -7.58 10.98
C ALA A 95 10.93 -7.46 11.52
N VAL A 96 9.94 -7.99 10.80
CA VAL A 96 8.51 -7.86 11.13
C VAL A 96 7.83 -9.24 11.11
N PRO A 97 8.18 -10.14 12.06
CA PRO A 97 7.67 -11.53 12.06
C PRO A 97 6.22 -11.66 12.52
N ASN A 98 5.72 -10.71 13.33
CA ASN A 98 4.44 -10.83 14.04
C ASN A 98 3.27 -10.15 13.34
N HIS A 99 3.48 -9.58 12.16
CA HIS A 99 2.48 -8.86 11.38
C HIS A 99 2.47 -9.37 9.94
N PRO A 100 1.32 -9.71 9.38
CA PRO A 100 1.21 -9.85 7.92
C PRO A 100 1.53 -8.51 7.25
N VAL A 101 2.48 -8.52 6.31
CA VAL A 101 2.91 -7.32 5.58
C VAL A 101 2.69 -7.53 4.10
N LEU A 102 2.03 -6.56 3.45
CA LEU A 102 1.84 -6.48 2.00
C LEU A 102 2.33 -5.12 1.52
N LEU A 103 3.31 -5.12 0.62
CA LEU A 103 3.92 -3.92 0.07
C LEU A 103 3.69 -3.84 -1.44
N GLU A 104 2.88 -2.88 -1.86
CA GLU A 104 2.58 -2.64 -3.28
C GLU A 104 3.71 -1.90 -3.95
N HIS A 105 4.16 -2.42 -5.07
CA HIS A 105 5.14 -1.77 -5.93
C HIS A 105 4.53 -0.60 -6.70
N ALA A 106 5.33 0.40 -7.01
CA ALA A 106 4.89 1.63 -7.69
C ALA A 106 4.30 1.40 -9.09
N ASN A 107 4.60 0.26 -9.74
CA ASN A 107 4.03 -0.07 -11.05
C ASN A 107 2.58 -0.59 -10.97
N GLY A 108 2.08 -0.94 -9.77
CA GLY A 108 0.76 -1.54 -9.59
C GLY A 108 0.65 -3.02 -10.02
N HIS A 109 1.73 -3.63 -10.52
CA HIS A 109 1.77 -4.98 -11.07
C HIS A 109 2.59 -5.97 -10.23
N SER A 110 3.00 -5.56 -9.05
CA SER A 110 3.84 -6.38 -8.17
C SER A 110 3.55 -6.08 -6.71
N VAL A 111 3.62 -7.10 -5.86
CA VAL A 111 3.59 -6.96 -4.40
C VAL A 111 4.69 -7.79 -3.77
N LEU A 112 5.19 -7.33 -2.62
CA LEU A 112 6.07 -8.08 -1.75
C LEU A 112 5.32 -8.41 -0.46
N LEU A 113 5.27 -9.69 -0.13
CA LEU A 113 4.71 -10.24 1.11
C LEU A 113 5.84 -10.66 2.04
N ASN A 114 5.65 -10.53 3.36
CA ASN A 114 6.50 -11.22 4.32
C ASN A 114 5.99 -12.65 4.60
N GLN A 115 6.75 -13.43 5.37
CA GLN A 115 6.39 -14.81 5.73
C GLN A 115 5.03 -14.88 6.45
N ALA A 116 4.75 -13.95 7.38
CA ALA A 116 3.48 -13.94 8.11
C ALA A 116 2.28 -13.72 7.17
N ALA A 117 2.41 -12.87 6.15
CA ALA A 117 1.39 -12.67 5.13
C ALA A 117 1.19 -13.92 4.27
N MET A 118 2.28 -14.54 3.80
CA MET A 118 2.21 -15.78 3.01
C MET A 118 1.53 -16.90 3.79
N VAL A 119 1.88 -17.08 5.07
CA VAL A 119 1.24 -18.08 5.94
C VAL A 119 -0.25 -17.80 6.10
N SER A 120 -0.66 -16.55 6.32
CA SER A 120 -2.07 -16.20 6.49
C SER A 120 -2.90 -16.39 5.21
N LEU A 121 -2.26 -16.33 4.05
CA LEU A 121 -2.86 -16.55 2.73
C LEU A 121 -2.77 -18.00 2.25
N GLY A 122 -2.06 -18.87 2.97
CA GLY A 122 -1.80 -20.25 2.54
C GLY A 122 -0.87 -20.37 1.35
N ILE A 123 -0.02 -19.36 1.09
CA ILE A 123 0.95 -19.38 -0.02
C ILE A 123 2.17 -20.20 0.40
N THR A 124 2.42 -21.27 -0.33
CA THR A 124 3.49 -22.24 -0.12
C THR A 124 4.28 -22.51 -1.40
N GLY A 125 5.30 -23.37 -1.35
CA GLY A 125 6.03 -23.82 -2.53
C GLY A 125 5.19 -24.57 -3.56
N GLU A 126 4.03 -25.11 -3.15
CA GLU A 126 3.10 -25.84 -4.00
C GLU A 126 1.96 -24.96 -4.56
N SER A 127 1.91 -23.68 -4.15
CA SER A 127 0.87 -22.77 -4.61
C SER A 127 0.97 -22.51 -6.11
N ILE A 128 -0.17 -22.59 -6.79
CA ILE A 128 -0.29 -22.34 -8.22
C ILE A 128 -0.80 -20.91 -8.41
N ALA A 129 -0.09 -20.14 -9.24
CA ALA A 129 -0.53 -18.81 -9.60
C ALA A 129 -1.80 -18.87 -10.48
N PRO A 130 -2.73 -17.90 -10.36
CA PRO A 130 -3.79 -17.74 -11.35
C PRO A 130 -3.24 -17.53 -12.77
N GLU A 131 -4.08 -17.76 -13.78
CA GLU A 131 -3.70 -17.54 -15.18
C GLU A 131 -3.21 -16.09 -15.38
N GLY A 132 -2.06 -15.94 -16.03
CA GLY A 132 -1.41 -14.64 -16.23
C GLY A 132 -0.65 -14.11 -15.00
N GLY A 133 -0.70 -14.80 -13.86
CA GLY A 133 0.02 -14.41 -12.65
C GLY A 133 1.32 -15.19 -12.44
N ILE A 134 2.20 -14.63 -11.60
CA ILE A 134 3.47 -15.28 -11.23
C ILE A 134 3.65 -15.21 -9.72
N ILE A 135 3.83 -16.37 -9.09
CA ILE A 135 4.40 -16.49 -7.74
C ILE A 135 5.89 -16.76 -7.93
N VAL A 136 6.74 -15.84 -7.54
CA VAL A 136 8.19 -16.00 -7.73
C VAL A 136 8.75 -16.97 -6.70
N HIS A 137 9.41 -18.03 -7.17
CA HIS A 137 10.03 -19.05 -6.34
C HIS A 137 11.56 -19.02 -6.44
N LEU A 138 12.22 -19.36 -5.35
CA LEU A 138 13.65 -19.64 -5.29
C LEU A 138 13.86 -20.99 -4.58
N ASN A 139 14.48 -21.94 -5.27
CA ASN A 139 14.71 -23.30 -4.74
C ASN A 139 13.42 -23.99 -4.23
N GLY A 140 12.31 -23.78 -4.92
CA GLY A 140 11.00 -24.36 -4.58
C GLY A 140 10.23 -23.64 -3.47
N ALA A 141 10.78 -22.58 -2.86
CA ALA A 141 10.10 -21.78 -1.87
C ALA A 141 9.63 -20.43 -2.45
N PRO A 142 8.45 -19.90 -2.05
CA PRO A 142 8.01 -18.60 -2.52
C PRO A 142 8.89 -17.50 -1.92
N THR A 143 9.25 -16.52 -2.72
CA THR A 143 10.11 -15.39 -2.34
C THR A 143 9.36 -14.24 -1.69
N GLY A 144 8.04 -14.32 -1.63
CA GLY A 144 7.15 -13.24 -1.22
C GLY A 144 6.74 -12.32 -2.36
N LEU A 145 7.39 -12.42 -3.53
CA LEU A 145 7.04 -11.63 -4.72
C LEU A 145 5.91 -12.29 -5.51
N LEU A 146 4.86 -11.50 -5.76
CA LEU A 146 3.77 -11.86 -6.65
C LEU A 146 3.66 -10.80 -7.75
N HIS A 147 3.40 -11.25 -8.97
CA HIS A 147 3.23 -10.37 -10.13
C HIS A 147 1.89 -10.62 -10.82
N GLU A 148 1.38 -9.57 -11.45
CA GLU A 148 0.19 -9.57 -12.29
C GLU A 148 -1.04 -10.15 -11.56
N THR A 149 -1.80 -11.05 -12.16
CA THR A 149 -3.01 -11.63 -11.56
C THR A 149 -2.74 -12.42 -10.27
N ALA A 150 -1.48 -12.82 -9.98
CA ALA A 150 -1.17 -13.45 -8.69
C ALA A 150 -1.39 -12.50 -7.50
N ILE A 151 -1.44 -11.19 -7.71
CA ILE A 151 -1.78 -10.19 -6.68
C ILE A 151 -3.19 -10.44 -6.12
N GLU A 152 -4.11 -11.00 -6.90
CA GLU A 152 -5.47 -11.32 -6.46
C GLU A 152 -5.50 -12.29 -5.28
N LEU A 153 -4.47 -13.12 -5.10
CA LEU A 153 -4.31 -13.98 -3.93
C LEU A 153 -4.22 -13.19 -2.62
N THR A 154 -3.87 -11.91 -2.68
CA THR A 154 -3.73 -11.04 -1.52
C THR A 154 -5.04 -10.37 -1.09
N ALA A 155 -6.12 -10.55 -1.83
CA ALA A 155 -7.42 -9.94 -1.54
C ALA A 155 -7.90 -10.13 -0.08
N PRO A 156 -7.66 -11.27 0.61
CA PRO A 156 -8.04 -11.42 2.00
C PRO A 156 -7.34 -10.45 2.96
N LEU A 157 -6.14 -9.95 2.61
CA LEU A 157 -5.41 -8.95 3.40
C LEU A 157 -5.89 -7.52 3.14
N GLN A 158 -6.60 -7.30 2.04
CA GLN A 158 -7.06 -5.98 1.58
C GLN A 158 -8.55 -5.77 1.83
N GLN A 159 -9.21 -6.67 2.53
CA GLN A 159 -10.64 -6.54 2.81
C GLN A 159 -10.89 -5.41 3.82
N TYR A 160 -11.72 -4.47 3.41
CA TYR A 160 -12.23 -3.40 4.25
C TYR A 160 -13.70 -3.67 4.55
N ASP A 161 -14.09 -3.59 5.82
CA ASP A 161 -15.51 -3.48 6.16
C ASP A 161 -16.06 -2.10 5.73
N LEU A 162 -17.38 -1.94 5.70
CA LEU A 162 -18.04 -0.69 5.29
C LEU A 162 -17.56 0.50 6.14
N LYS A 163 -17.35 0.30 7.43
CA LYS A 163 -16.86 1.35 8.34
C LYS A 163 -15.44 1.80 7.97
N THR A 164 -14.59 0.87 7.65
CA THR A 164 -13.22 1.15 7.20
C THR A 164 -13.24 1.87 5.85
N ALA A 165 -14.05 1.42 4.89
CA ALA A 165 -14.20 2.07 3.59
C ALA A 165 -14.69 3.53 3.75
N THR A 166 -15.72 3.77 4.57
CA THR A 166 -16.20 5.13 4.85
C THR A 166 -15.09 6.00 5.45
N SER A 167 -14.36 5.48 6.44
CA SER A 167 -13.27 6.26 7.06
C SER A 167 -12.09 6.53 6.12
N LEU A 168 -11.88 5.72 5.08
CA LEU A 168 -10.90 6.00 4.03
C LEU A 168 -11.33 7.18 3.17
N VAL A 169 -12.62 7.23 2.80
CA VAL A 169 -13.20 8.37 2.06
C VAL A 169 -13.14 9.63 2.90
N ASP A 170 -13.54 9.57 4.17
CA ASP A 170 -13.46 10.71 5.09
C ASP A 170 -12.01 11.22 5.23
N ALA A 171 -11.04 10.31 5.40
CA ALA A 171 -9.63 10.68 5.47
C ALA A 171 -9.15 11.36 4.18
N ALA A 172 -9.59 10.91 3.01
CA ALA A 172 -9.24 11.51 1.73
C ALA A 172 -9.80 12.93 1.58
N GLN A 173 -11.03 13.18 2.05
CA GLN A 173 -11.69 14.50 1.97
C GLN A 173 -10.92 15.61 2.72
N TRP A 174 -10.15 15.28 3.75
CA TRP A 174 -9.36 16.25 4.51
C TRP A 174 -8.03 16.62 3.84
N HIS A 175 -7.68 15.98 2.73
CA HIS A 175 -6.42 16.16 2.02
C HIS A 175 -6.59 16.64 0.57
N LEU A 176 -7.85 16.85 0.14
CA LEU A 176 -8.21 17.47 -1.13
C LEU A 176 -8.56 18.94 -0.94
#